data_80d0bf52f1f094134a3c1341c102a146
#
_entry.id   80d0bf52f1f094134a3c1341c102a146
#
_cell.length_a   1.000
_cell.length_b   1.000
_cell.length_c   1.000
_cell.angle_alpha   90.00
_cell.angle_beta   90.00
_cell.angle_gamma   90.00
#
_symmetry.space_group_name_H-M   'P 1'
#
loop_
_entity.id
_entity.type
_entity.pdbx_description
1 polymer ?
#
loop_
_entity_poly.entity_id
_entity_poly.type
_entity_poly.pdbx_seq_one_letter_code
_entity_poly.pdbx_strand_id
1 'polypeptide(L)'
;MEYKPHDYQQFAINYILEHPIAAVILGMGLGKTSITLTAIEQLIYDSFEVSKVLVVAPLRVARNTWSDEIHKWDHLKHLRYSIVLGSAAERKRALEADADIYIINRENLQWLIEQSGVKFFWDMVVLDELSSFKNWNSKRFKAFMKVRPKVQRVIGLTGCLLYTSDAAD
;
A
#
# COMPACT_ATOMS: atom_id res chain seq x y z
N MET A 1 -9.76 19.53 0.04
CA MET A 1 -10.11 19.53 1.47
C MET A 1 -8.84 19.52 2.30
N GLU A 2 -8.78 20.36 3.30
CA GLU A 2 -7.61 20.42 4.17
C GLU A 2 -7.58 19.21 5.10
N TYR A 3 -6.40 18.58 5.21
CA TYR A 3 -6.23 17.43 6.08
C TYR A 3 -5.77 17.88 7.46
N LYS A 4 -6.62 17.58 8.47
CA LYS A 4 -6.31 17.86 9.86
C LYS A 4 -6.36 16.55 10.64
N PRO A 5 -5.21 15.87 10.78
CA PRO A 5 -5.21 14.57 11.44
C PRO A 5 -5.58 14.69 12.92
N HIS A 6 -6.38 13.75 13.39
CA HIS A 6 -6.61 13.57 14.82
C HIS A 6 -5.32 13.10 15.47
N ASP A 7 -5.23 13.19 16.79
CA ASP A 7 -4.01 12.82 17.52
C ASP A 7 -3.59 11.37 17.24
N TYR A 8 -4.54 10.43 17.20
CA TYR A 8 -4.19 9.04 16.91
C TYR A 8 -3.70 8.86 15.48
N GLN A 9 -4.19 9.66 14.55
CA GLN A 9 -3.74 9.62 13.16
C GLN A 9 -2.32 10.15 13.03
N GLN A 10 -2.03 11.27 13.70
CA GLN A 10 -0.68 11.81 13.70
C GLN A 10 0.30 10.85 14.35
N PHE A 11 -0.11 10.17 15.42
CA PHE A 11 0.69 9.14 16.04
C PHE A 11 1.01 8.02 15.05
N ALA A 12 0.01 7.55 14.31
CA ALA A 12 0.19 6.49 13.33
C ALA A 12 1.10 6.93 12.18
N ILE A 13 0.95 8.17 11.71
CA ILE A 13 1.83 8.73 10.68
C ILE A 13 3.28 8.71 11.18
N ASN A 14 3.52 9.22 12.37
CA ASN A 14 4.86 9.27 12.94
C ASN A 14 5.44 7.86 13.13
N TYR A 15 4.59 6.92 13.54
CA TYR A 15 5.02 5.53 13.71
C TYR A 15 5.51 4.94 12.39
N ILE A 16 4.77 5.16 11.30
CA ILE A 16 5.18 4.68 9.97
C ILE A 16 6.50 5.30 9.55
N LEU A 17 6.66 6.62 9.77
CA LEU A 17 7.89 7.32 9.41
C LEU A 17 9.10 6.78 10.16
N GLU A 18 8.93 6.40 11.43
CA GLU A 18 10.01 5.95 12.29
C GLU A 18 10.32 4.45 12.15
N HIS A 19 9.38 3.67 11.61
CA HIS A 19 9.52 2.22 11.56
C HIS A 19 9.46 1.71 10.12
N PRO A 20 10.59 1.30 9.55
CA PRO A 20 10.59 0.76 8.17
C PRO A 20 9.69 -0.46 7.99
N ILE A 21 9.48 -1.23 9.05
CA ILE A 21 8.55 -2.36 9.02
C ILE A 21 7.53 -2.13 10.12
N ALA A 22 6.28 -1.95 9.73
CA ALA A 22 5.22 -1.62 10.66
C ALA A 22 3.89 -2.23 10.28
N ALA A 23 3.06 -2.50 11.29
CA ALA A 23 1.67 -2.89 11.08
C ALA A 23 0.79 -1.83 11.75
N VAL A 24 -0.19 -1.33 11.01
CA VAL A 24 -1.13 -0.35 11.50
C VAL A 24 -2.49 -1.01 11.64
N ILE A 25 -2.95 -1.11 12.88
CA ILE A 25 -4.21 -1.77 13.22
C ILE A 25 -5.18 -0.71 13.69
N LEU A 26 -6.13 -0.36 12.83
CA LEU A 26 -7.16 0.62 13.13
C LEU A 26 -8.50 0.10 12.65
N GLY A 27 -9.57 0.45 13.35
CA GLY A 27 -10.91 0.09 12.93
C GLY A 27 -11.27 0.67 11.57
N MET A 28 -12.30 0.12 10.96
CA MET A 28 -12.78 0.62 9.69
C MET A 28 -13.22 2.08 9.83
N GLY A 29 -12.93 2.88 8.81
CA GLY A 29 -13.32 4.29 8.81
C GLY A 29 -12.45 5.22 9.64
N LEU A 30 -11.35 4.72 10.20
CA LEU A 30 -10.45 5.55 11.01
C LEU A 30 -9.29 6.18 10.22
N GLY A 31 -9.34 6.09 8.90
CA GLY A 31 -8.42 6.83 8.05
C GLY A 31 -7.09 6.16 7.76
N LYS A 32 -7.03 4.82 7.71
CA LYS A 32 -5.80 4.10 7.39
C LYS A 32 -5.17 4.57 6.09
N THR A 33 -5.99 4.80 5.07
CA THR A 33 -5.50 5.21 3.75
C THR A 33 -4.90 6.60 3.78
N SER A 34 -5.58 7.58 4.38
CA SER A 34 -5.05 8.94 4.47
C SER A 34 -3.81 9.01 5.34
N ILE A 35 -3.76 8.25 6.42
CA ILE A 35 -2.57 8.13 7.29
C ILE A 35 -1.39 7.64 6.48
N THR A 36 -1.58 6.55 5.74
CA THR A 36 -0.51 5.92 4.97
C THR A 36 -0.05 6.82 3.83
N LEU A 37 -0.99 7.43 3.11
CA LEU A 37 -0.65 8.35 2.03
C LEU A 37 0.11 9.58 2.54
N THR A 38 -0.26 10.09 3.71
CA THR A 38 0.45 11.23 4.32
C THR A 38 1.89 10.85 4.65
N ALA A 39 2.10 9.67 5.23
CA ALA A 39 3.46 9.18 5.49
C ALA A 39 4.25 8.99 4.18
N ILE A 40 3.62 8.43 3.15
CA ILE A 40 4.26 8.23 1.85
C ILE A 40 4.69 9.58 1.26
N GLU A 41 3.81 10.57 1.30
CA GLU A 41 4.12 11.90 0.77
C GLU A 41 5.36 12.48 1.45
N GLN A 42 5.45 12.38 2.76
CA GLN A 42 6.61 12.86 3.50
C GLN A 42 7.87 12.07 3.17
N LEU A 43 7.77 10.75 3.02
CA LEU A 43 8.93 9.91 2.70
C LEU A 43 9.47 10.18 1.30
N ILE A 44 8.62 10.51 0.35
CA ILE A 44 9.05 10.78 -1.02
C ILE A 44 9.54 12.21 -1.17
N TYR A 45 8.78 13.20 -0.69
CA TYR A 45 8.99 14.61 -1.03
C TYR A 45 9.63 15.42 0.09
N ASP A 46 9.68 14.91 1.31
CA ASP A 46 10.23 15.64 2.44
C ASP A 46 11.60 15.08 2.85
N SER A 47 11.65 13.81 3.20
CA SER A 47 12.90 13.18 3.63
C SER A 47 13.63 12.44 2.51
N PHE A 48 13.00 12.22 1.37
CA PHE A 48 13.58 11.55 0.20
C PHE A 48 14.09 10.14 0.50
N GLU A 49 13.47 9.45 1.45
CA GLU A 49 13.85 8.09 1.83
C GLU A 49 13.24 7.03 0.92
N VAL A 50 12.18 7.39 0.20
CA VAL A 50 11.43 6.48 -0.68
C VAL A 50 11.27 7.13 -2.04
N SER A 51 11.40 6.34 -3.09
CA SER A 51 11.21 6.81 -4.47
C SER A 51 9.91 6.31 -5.09
N LYS A 52 9.62 5.03 -4.94
CA LYS A 52 8.46 4.39 -5.57
C LYS A 52 7.77 3.47 -4.58
N VAL A 53 6.45 3.52 -4.56
CA VAL A 53 5.63 2.76 -3.63
C VAL A 53 4.69 1.84 -4.41
N LEU A 54 4.60 0.59 -3.97
CA LEU A 54 3.62 -0.36 -4.46
C LEU A 54 2.57 -0.60 -3.37
N VAL A 55 1.32 -0.35 -3.69
CA VAL A 55 0.19 -0.67 -2.80
C VAL A 55 -0.48 -1.93 -3.33
N VAL A 56 -0.59 -2.93 -2.48
CA VAL A 56 -1.26 -4.20 -2.79
C VAL A 56 -2.54 -4.25 -1.96
N ALA A 57 -3.69 -4.30 -2.61
CA ALA A 57 -4.98 -4.15 -1.96
C ALA A 57 -6.02 -5.10 -2.56
N PRO A 58 -7.15 -5.32 -1.89
CA PRO A 58 -8.28 -6.01 -2.51
C PRO A 58 -8.73 -5.25 -3.75
N LEU A 59 -9.26 -5.99 -4.74
CA LEU A 59 -9.61 -5.42 -6.04
C LEU A 59 -10.47 -4.15 -5.94
N ARG A 60 -11.50 -4.19 -5.11
CA ARG A 60 -12.40 -3.04 -4.96
C ARG A 60 -11.66 -1.81 -4.43
N VAL A 61 -10.80 -2.04 -3.45
CA VAL A 61 -10.01 -0.98 -2.82
C VAL A 61 -8.95 -0.44 -3.78
N ALA A 62 -8.30 -1.34 -4.53
CA ALA A 62 -7.28 -0.94 -5.51
C ALA A 62 -7.88 -0.08 -6.62
N ARG A 63 -9.13 -0.34 -6.97
CA ARG A 63 -9.77 0.37 -8.08
C ARG A 63 -10.05 1.84 -7.76
N ASN A 64 -10.54 2.16 -6.56
CA ASN A 64 -11.06 3.49 -6.27
C ASN A 64 -10.55 4.11 -4.97
N THR A 65 -10.41 3.34 -3.90
CA THR A 65 -10.21 3.91 -2.56
C THR A 65 -8.97 4.78 -2.44
N TRP A 66 -7.85 4.29 -2.92
CA TRP A 66 -6.58 5.01 -2.81
C TRP A 66 -6.57 6.27 -3.68
N SER A 67 -7.06 6.18 -4.90
CA SER A 67 -7.10 7.34 -5.79
C SER A 67 -8.09 8.40 -5.30
N ASP A 68 -9.23 7.97 -4.76
CA ASP A 68 -10.21 8.91 -4.19
C ASP A 68 -9.61 9.69 -3.04
N GLU A 69 -8.85 9.05 -2.17
CA GLU A 69 -8.19 9.74 -1.05
C GLU A 69 -7.12 10.72 -1.55
N ILE A 70 -6.38 10.36 -2.58
CA ILE A 70 -5.38 11.28 -3.16
C ILE A 70 -6.06 12.53 -3.69
N HIS A 71 -7.19 12.40 -4.35
CA HIS A 71 -7.92 13.53 -4.89
C HIS A 71 -8.64 14.35 -3.81
N LYS A 72 -8.98 13.72 -2.70
CA LYS A 72 -9.75 14.35 -1.64
C LYS A 72 -8.94 15.38 -0.85
N TRP A 73 -7.70 15.06 -0.52
CA TRP A 73 -6.89 15.86 0.40
C TRP A 73 -5.93 16.77 -0.34
N ASP A 74 -5.90 18.04 0.04
CA ASP A 74 -5.10 19.06 -0.66
C ASP A 74 -3.61 18.74 -0.67
N HIS A 75 -3.08 18.23 0.44
CA HIS A 75 -1.65 17.92 0.54
C HIS A 75 -1.23 16.68 -0.26
N LEU A 76 -2.19 15.89 -0.74
CA LEU A 76 -1.91 14.66 -1.49
C LEU A 76 -2.09 14.81 -2.99
N LYS A 77 -2.71 15.91 -3.44
CA LYS A 77 -3.11 16.06 -4.85
C LYS A 77 -1.95 16.05 -5.83
N HIS A 78 -0.76 16.38 -5.39
CA HIS A 78 0.42 16.37 -6.25
C HIS A 78 1.04 14.98 -6.42
N LEU A 79 0.59 13.99 -5.65
CA LEU A 79 1.09 12.62 -5.79
C LEU A 79 0.60 12.03 -7.12
N ARG A 80 1.52 11.45 -7.86
CA ARG A 80 1.21 10.75 -9.10
C ARG A 80 0.97 9.28 -8.79
N TYR A 81 -0.07 8.71 -9.37
CA TYR A 81 -0.37 7.30 -9.14
C TYR A 81 -0.72 6.61 -10.45
N SER A 82 -0.55 5.28 -10.47
CA SER A 82 -0.93 4.44 -11.58
C SER A 82 -1.68 3.22 -11.05
N ILE A 83 -2.87 2.97 -11.58
CA ILE A 83 -3.70 1.83 -11.18
C ILE A 83 -3.41 0.67 -12.11
N VAL A 84 -2.84 -0.41 -11.58
CA VAL A 84 -2.34 -1.55 -12.33
C VAL A 84 -3.40 -2.65 -12.28
N LEU A 85 -4.45 -2.49 -13.09
CA LEU A 85 -5.59 -3.39 -13.14
C LEU A 85 -5.97 -3.68 -14.60
N GLY A 86 -6.88 -4.64 -14.77
CA GLY A 86 -7.40 -4.99 -16.08
C GLY A 86 -6.65 -6.14 -16.73
N SER A 87 -6.58 -6.16 -18.04
CA SER A 87 -5.87 -7.19 -18.79
C SER A 87 -4.36 -7.09 -18.57
N ALA A 88 -3.63 -8.14 -18.94
CA ALA A 88 -2.17 -8.12 -18.83
C ALA A 88 -1.56 -6.95 -19.61
N ALA A 89 -2.11 -6.65 -20.78
CA ALA A 89 -1.63 -5.52 -21.59
C ALA A 89 -1.90 -4.18 -20.90
N GLU A 90 -3.08 -4.03 -20.31
CA GLU A 90 -3.43 -2.82 -19.56
C GLU A 90 -2.54 -2.66 -18.32
N ARG A 91 -2.30 -3.75 -17.59
CA ARG A 91 -1.42 -3.73 -16.44
C ARG A 91 0.01 -3.35 -16.81
N LYS A 92 0.54 -3.92 -17.90
CA LYS A 92 1.88 -3.56 -18.37
C LYS A 92 1.99 -2.10 -18.73
N ARG A 93 0.98 -1.56 -19.40
CA ARG A 93 0.95 -0.14 -19.76
C ARG A 93 0.95 0.73 -18.51
N ALA A 94 0.17 0.33 -17.49
CA ALA A 94 0.14 1.06 -16.22
C ALA A 94 1.48 1.03 -15.51
N LEU A 95 2.25 -0.06 -15.63
CA LEU A 95 3.57 -0.17 -15.03
C LEU A 95 4.62 0.68 -15.75
N GLU A 96 4.39 1.06 -16.99
CA GLU A 96 5.28 1.94 -17.74
C GLU A 96 5.11 3.40 -17.36
N ALA A 97 4.00 3.76 -16.74
CA ALA A 97 3.76 5.14 -16.30
C ALA A 97 4.76 5.55 -15.23
N ASP A 98 5.21 6.81 -15.29
CA ASP A 98 6.08 7.37 -14.27
C ASP A 98 5.21 7.93 -13.15
N ALA A 99 5.05 7.16 -12.10
CA ALA A 99 4.22 7.51 -10.95
C ALA A 99 4.99 7.36 -9.64
N ASP A 100 4.48 7.96 -8.58
CA ASP A 100 5.04 7.81 -7.25
C ASP A 100 4.49 6.53 -6.58
N ILE A 101 3.22 6.25 -6.85
CA ILE A 101 2.48 5.15 -6.22
C ILE A 101 1.86 4.29 -7.31
N TYR A 102 2.09 2.99 -7.23
CA TYR A 102 1.47 2.01 -8.11
C TYR A 102 0.53 1.15 -7.27
N ILE A 103 -0.70 0.97 -7.73
CA ILE A 103 -1.74 0.29 -6.97
C ILE A 103 -2.18 -0.95 -7.74
N ILE A 104 -2.01 -2.12 -7.15
CA ILE A 104 -2.34 -3.39 -7.77
C ILE A 104 -3.23 -4.20 -6.82
N ASN A 105 -4.10 -5.03 -7.39
CA ASN A 105 -4.87 -5.94 -6.56
C ASN A 105 -4.01 -7.16 -6.17
N ARG A 106 -4.27 -7.70 -4.98
CA ARG A 106 -3.47 -8.79 -4.43
C ARG A 106 -3.44 -10.03 -5.33
N GLU A 107 -4.50 -10.30 -6.08
CA GLU A 107 -4.57 -11.44 -6.99
C GLU A 107 -3.54 -11.36 -8.12
N ASN A 108 -3.11 -10.17 -8.48
CA ASN A 108 -2.14 -9.96 -9.55
C ASN A 108 -0.70 -9.75 -9.07
N LEU A 109 -0.47 -9.83 -7.77
CA LEU A 109 0.89 -9.65 -7.23
C LEU A 109 1.86 -10.72 -7.73
N GLN A 110 1.44 -11.97 -7.75
CA GLN A 110 2.27 -13.05 -8.27
C GLN A 110 2.60 -12.83 -9.75
N TRP A 111 1.61 -12.41 -10.52
CA TRP A 111 1.83 -12.09 -11.93
C TRP A 111 2.88 -10.98 -12.09
N LEU A 112 2.77 -9.93 -11.28
CA LEU A 112 3.71 -8.80 -11.34
C LEU A 112 5.15 -9.28 -11.10
N ILE A 113 5.35 -10.11 -10.10
CA ILE A 113 6.68 -10.54 -9.69
C ILE A 113 7.25 -11.59 -10.63
N GLU A 114 6.43 -12.54 -11.08
CA GLU A 114 6.92 -13.74 -11.79
C GLU A 114 6.69 -13.70 -13.30
N GLN A 115 5.69 -12.98 -13.79
CA GLN A 115 5.25 -13.09 -15.18
C GLN A 115 5.26 -11.78 -15.97
N SER A 116 5.27 -10.63 -15.30
CA SER A 116 5.16 -9.35 -15.99
C SER A 116 6.37 -8.99 -16.84
N GLY A 117 7.52 -9.54 -16.51
CA GLY A 117 8.78 -9.17 -17.14
C GLY A 117 9.32 -7.83 -16.63
N VAL A 118 8.63 -7.17 -15.74
CA VAL A 118 9.05 -5.89 -15.17
C VAL A 118 9.95 -6.13 -13.97
N LYS A 119 11.12 -5.50 -13.97
CA LYS A 119 12.02 -5.57 -12.82
C LYS A 119 11.34 -4.91 -11.62
N PHE A 120 11.40 -5.55 -10.46
CA PHE A 120 10.81 -5.00 -9.23
C PHE A 120 11.62 -3.78 -8.79
N PHE A 121 11.03 -2.60 -8.88
CA PHE A 121 11.72 -1.33 -8.61
C PHE A 121 11.16 -0.55 -7.43
N TRP A 122 10.22 -1.12 -6.69
CA TRP A 122 9.59 -0.43 -5.56
C TRP A 122 10.42 -0.62 -4.30
N ASP A 123 10.73 0.49 -3.63
CA ASP A 123 11.49 0.45 -2.38
C ASP A 123 10.57 0.45 -1.14
N MET A 124 9.27 0.68 -1.34
CA MET A 124 8.28 0.56 -0.28
C MET A 124 7.06 -0.20 -0.78
N VAL A 125 6.55 -1.11 0.04
CA VAL A 125 5.34 -1.88 -0.25
C VAL A 125 4.35 -1.69 0.89
N VAL A 126 3.10 -1.40 0.53
CA VAL A 126 1.98 -1.34 1.46
C VAL A 126 1.07 -2.53 1.18
N LEU A 127 0.86 -3.35 2.22
CA LEU A 127 -0.04 -4.51 2.14
C LEU A 127 -1.35 -4.12 2.81
N ASP A 128 -2.31 -3.70 2.01
CA ASP A 128 -3.64 -3.33 2.49
C ASP A 128 -4.44 -4.62 2.72
N GLU A 129 -5.07 -4.73 3.88
CA GLU A 129 -5.67 -5.96 4.37
C GLU A 129 -4.60 -7.05 4.61
N LEU A 130 -3.74 -6.77 5.59
CA LEU A 130 -2.63 -7.66 5.93
C LEU A 130 -3.11 -9.09 6.22
N SER A 131 -4.32 -9.25 6.75
CA SER A 131 -4.88 -10.56 7.06
C SER A 131 -4.94 -11.50 5.85
N SER A 132 -5.00 -10.96 4.63
CA SER A 132 -5.00 -11.79 3.43
C SER A 132 -3.65 -12.46 3.16
N PHE A 133 -2.60 -12.04 3.86
CA PHE A 133 -1.26 -12.59 3.71
C PHE A 133 -0.85 -13.54 4.84
N LYS A 134 -1.76 -13.87 5.75
CA LYS A 134 -1.40 -14.75 6.87
C LYS A 134 -1.21 -16.22 6.49
N ASN A 135 -1.62 -16.62 5.30
CA ASN A 135 -1.34 -17.98 4.83
C ASN A 135 0.06 -18.03 4.22
N TRP A 136 1.01 -18.53 5.00
CA TRP A 136 2.42 -18.63 4.59
C TRP A 136 2.64 -19.50 3.37
N ASN A 137 1.71 -20.39 3.05
CA ASN A 137 1.81 -21.25 1.89
C ASN A 137 1.15 -20.66 0.64
N SER A 138 0.56 -19.49 0.73
CA SER A 138 -0.08 -18.87 -0.43
C SER A 138 0.98 -18.51 -1.49
N LYS A 139 0.58 -18.62 -2.74
CA LYS A 139 1.46 -18.29 -3.86
C LYS A 139 1.85 -16.82 -3.85
N ARG A 140 0.93 -15.94 -3.46
CA ARG A 140 1.21 -14.50 -3.41
C ARG A 140 2.20 -14.16 -2.30
N PHE A 141 2.11 -14.82 -1.15
CA PHE A 141 3.07 -14.62 -0.08
C PHE A 141 4.46 -15.08 -0.51
N LYS A 142 4.55 -16.27 -1.10
CA LYS A 142 5.82 -16.79 -1.60
C LYS A 142 6.42 -15.90 -2.67
N ALA A 143 5.60 -15.37 -3.56
CA ALA A 143 6.06 -14.45 -4.59
C ALA A 143 6.62 -13.17 -3.95
N PHE A 144 5.92 -12.60 -2.98
CA PHE A 144 6.38 -11.42 -2.28
C PHE A 144 7.73 -11.66 -1.59
N MET A 145 7.90 -12.82 -0.98
CA MET A 145 9.16 -13.13 -0.29
C MET A 145 10.36 -13.19 -1.25
N LYS A 146 10.14 -13.47 -2.53
CA LYS A 146 11.23 -13.44 -3.53
C LYS A 146 11.79 -12.03 -3.73
N VAL A 147 10.95 -11.01 -3.62
CA VAL A 147 11.37 -9.61 -3.80
C VAL A 147 11.58 -8.88 -2.49
N ARG A 148 11.27 -9.52 -1.36
CA ARG A 148 11.38 -8.89 -0.04
C ARG A 148 12.76 -8.25 0.22
N PRO A 149 13.88 -8.88 -0.16
CA PRO A 149 15.19 -8.26 0.06
C PRO A 149 15.42 -6.94 -0.69
N LYS A 150 14.63 -6.66 -1.73
CA LYS A 150 14.74 -5.42 -2.49
C LYS A 150 13.92 -4.28 -1.88
N VAL A 151 13.05 -4.58 -0.92
CA VAL A 151 12.12 -3.63 -0.34
C VAL A 151 12.65 -3.12 0.98
N GLN A 152 12.77 -1.80 1.11
CA GLN A 152 13.31 -1.19 2.33
C GLN A 152 12.23 -0.99 3.39
N ARG A 153 10.99 -0.71 2.97
CA ARG A 153 9.88 -0.45 3.88
C ARG A 153 8.66 -1.30 3.53
N VAL A 154 8.09 -1.92 4.55
CA VAL A 154 6.86 -2.71 4.41
C VAL A 154 5.87 -2.27 5.47
N ILE A 155 4.69 -1.82 5.03
CA ILE A 155 3.61 -1.41 5.93
C ILE A 155 2.42 -2.33 5.71
N GLY A 156 1.97 -2.97 6.77
CA GLY A 156 0.76 -3.77 6.73
C GLY A 156 -0.40 -3.02 7.37
N LEU A 157 -1.54 -3.01 6.70
CA LEU A 157 -2.75 -2.35 7.19
C LEU A 157 -3.83 -3.39 7.45
N THR A 158 -4.54 -3.26 8.57
CA THR A 158 -5.64 -4.15 8.87
C THR A 158 -6.63 -3.48 9.80
N GLY A 159 -7.91 -3.83 9.65
CA GLY A 159 -8.98 -3.21 10.42
C GLY A 159 -9.70 -4.13 11.39
N CYS A 160 -9.58 -5.45 11.27
CA CYS A 160 -10.53 -6.36 11.91
C CYS A 160 -9.93 -7.55 12.64
N LEU A 161 -8.63 -7.56 12.91
CA LEU A 161 -8.00 -8.72 13.55
C LEU A 161 -8.55 -9.01 14.94
N LEU A 162 -8.89 -7.96 15.67
CA LEU A 162 -9.41 -8.11 17.03
C LEU A 162 -10.72 -8.88 17.06
N TYR A 163 -11.59 -8.58 16.10
CA TYR A 163 -12.87 -9.28 16.03
C TYR A 163 -12.71 -10.75 15.68
N THR A 164 -11.74 -11.04 14.83
CA THR A 164 -11.50 -12.41 14.42
C THR A 164 -11.07 -13.27 15.60
N SER A 165 -10.20 -12.76 16.46
CA SER A 165 -9.76 -13.50 17.64
C SER A 165 -10.90 -13.68 18.63
N ASP A 166 -11.71 -12.64 18.83
CA ASP A 166 -12.84 -12.70 19.75
C ASP A 166 -13.89 -13.69 19.27
N ALA A 167 -14.14 -13.73 17.98
CA ALA A 167 -15.10 -14.64 17.40
C ALA A 167 -14.66 -16.11 17.52
N ALA A 168 -13.38 -16.35 17.62
CA ALA A 168 -12.86 -17.70 17.77
C ALA A 168 -13.01 -18.23 19.20
N ASP A 169 -13.21 -17.37 20.14
CA ASP A 169 -13.40 -17.71 21.53
C ASP A 169 -14.87 -18.04 21.81
#